data_d025cb34139dbc0a6c7b8927c7b0425b
#
_entry.id   d025cb34139dbc0a6c7b8927c7b0425b
#
_cell.length_a   1.000
_cell.length_b   1.000
_cell.length_c   1.000
_cell.angle_alpha   90.00
_cell.angle_beta   90.00
_cell.angle_gamma   90.00
#
_symmetry.space_group_name_H-M   'P 1'
#
loop_
_entity.id
_entity.type
_entity.pdbx_description
1 polymer ?
#
loop_
_entity_poly.entity_id
_entity_poly.type
_entity_poly.pdbx_seq_one_letter_code
_entity_poly.pdbx_strand_id
1 'polypeptide(L)'
;MAFNVENFTAIIADKGLSSSNKFEVAIAFPSTGLTSILPETELNLMCDTATIAGKTIQSTPEIHYGVRREVAYNAPTFDPLTLTFYCTEKLAEKKLLDAWQNIIVQHSNPENGNGGNFNVAYYDTYAKSSIITITKLSVSGEPVYKHEYREVYPKTVSAIELSHATSSGPMKVSATFNYIYWKDVTQS
;
A
#
# COMPACT_ATOMS: atom_id res chain seq x y z
N MET A 1 35.77 19.05 0.56
CA MET A 1 36.17 17.76 -0.04
C MET A 1 35.74 17.78 -1.49
N ALA A 2 36.65 17.56 -2.43
CA ALA A 2 36.27 17.39 -3.83
C ALA A 2 35.58 16.02 -3.99
N PHE A 3 34.53 15.96 -4.77
CA PHE A 3 33.87 14.71 -5.14
C PHE A 3 34.90 13.86 -5.91
N ASN A 4 35.23 12.69 -5.34
CA ASN A 4 36.13 11.75 -6.00
C ASN A 4 35.35 10.57 -6.55
N VAL A 5 35.35 10.45 -7.87
CA VAL A 5 34.66 9.36 -8.61
C VAL A 5 35.16 7.97 -8.16
N GLU A 6 36.46 7.87 -7.83
CA GLU A 6 37.05 6.60 -7.36
C GLU A 6 36.45 6.15 -6.03
N ASN A 7 36.25 7.08 -5.07
CA ASN A 7 35.60 6.78 -3.80
C ASN A 7 34.14 6.36 -3.98
N PHE A 8 33.44 7.02 -4.90
CA PHE A 8 32.06 6.65 -5.24
C PHE A 8 31.99 5.24 -5.85
N THR A 9 32.86 4.96 -6.82
CA THR A 9 32.94 3.63 -7.43
C THR A 9 33.31 2.53 -6.45
N ALA A 10 34.25 2.81 -5.53
CA ALA A 10 34.64 1.89 -4.47
C ALA A 10 33.48 1.56 -3.51
N ILE A 11 32.69 2.56 -3.12
CA ILE A 11 31.50 2.36 -2.26
C ILE A 11 30.44 1.51 -2.99
N ILE A 12 30.21 1.75 -4.29
CA ILE A 12 29.27 0.92 -5.08
C ILE A 12 29.76 -0.51 -5.22
N ALA A 13 31.08 -0.71 -5.43
CA ALA A 13 31.67 -2.04 -5.54
C ALA A 13 31.57 -2.83 -4.24
N ASP A 14 31.71 -2.14 -3.09
CA ASP A 14 31.63 -2.75 -1.75
C ASP A 14 30.19 -3.04 -1.32
N LYS A 15 29.29 -2.06 -1.45
CA LYS A 15 27.92 -2.13 -0.91
C LYS A 15 26.85 -2.53 -1.94
N GLY A 16 27.13 -2.39 -3.23
CA GLY A 16 26.18 -2.60 -4.30
C GLY A 16 25.10 -1.51 -4.40
N LEU A 17 24.34 -1.52 -5.46
CA LEU A 17 23.15 -0.69 -5.61
C LEU A 17 21.89 -1.53 -5.42
N SER A 18 20.95 -1.00 -4.68
CA SER A 18 19.65 -1.67 -4.48
C SER A 18 18.82 -1.61 -5.76
N SER A 19 18.34 -2.76 -6.24
CA SER A 19 17.47 -2.83 -7.42
C SER A 19 16.00 -2.74 -6.99
N SER A 20 15.20 -1.98 -7.72
CA SER A 20 13.78 -1.72 -7.41
C SER A 20 12.85 -2.91 -7.68
N ASN A 21 13.29 -3.91 -8.44
CA ASN A 21 12.47 -5.02 -8.92
C ASN A 21 12.44 -6.25 -7.99
N LYS A 22 13.10 -6.19 -6.83
CA LYS A 22 13.13 -7.31 -5.87
C LYS A 22 12.40 -6.89 -4.59
N PHE A 23 11.14 -7.26 -4.50
CA PHE A 23 10.31 -7.02 -3.33
C PHE A 23 9.26 -8.12 -3.17
N GLU A 24 8.74 -8.25 -1.98
CA GLU A 24 7.61 -9.11 -1.65
C GLU A 24 6.56 -8.29 -0.92
N VAL A 25 5.30 -8.62 -1.17
CA VAL A 25 4.16 -8.04 -0.47
C VAL A 25 3.42 -9.17 0.23
N ALA A 26 3.09 -8.97 1.50
CA ALA A 26 2.24 -9.87 2.27
C ALA A 26 1.05 -9.07 2.80
N ILE A 27 -0.16 -9.51 2.46
CA ILE A 27 -1.41 -8.88 2.87
C ILE A 27 -2.13 -9.85 3.79
N ALA A 28 -2.46 -9.41 5.00
CA ALA A 28 -3.35 -10.12 5.92
C ALA A 28 -4.67 -9.38 5.96
N PHE A 29 -5.75 -10.07 5.58
CA PHE A 29 -7.09 -9.51 5.55
C PHE A 29 -7.70 -9.42 6.96
N PRO A 30 -8.66 -8.51 7.18
CA PRO A 30 -9.51 -8.59 8.35
C PRO A 30 -10.30 -9.92 8.33
N SER A 31 -10.63 -10.45 9.51
CA SER A 31 -11.29 -11.77 9.70
C SER A 31 -12.75 -11.79 9.19
N THR A 32 -12.97 -11.54 7.90
CA THR A 32 -14.29 -11.28 7.29
C THR A 32 -14.64 -12.20 6.13
N GLY A 33 -13.93 -13.32 5.96
CA GLY A 33 -14.23 -14.30 4.90
C GLY A 33 -13.72 -13.92 3.49
N LEU A 34 -12.92 -12.86 3.35
CA LEU A 34 -12.33 -12.45 2.07
C LEU A 34 -11.42 -13.54 1.47
N THR A 35 -10.76 -14.33 2.31
CA THR A 35 -9.91 -15.46 1.91
C THR A 35 -10.65 -16.54 1.11
N SER A 36 -11.99 -16.59 1.19
CA SER A 36 -12.80 -17.50 0.37
C SER A 36 -12.92 -17.06 -1.09
N ILE A 37 -12.70 -15.78 -1.41
CA ILE A 37 -12.74 -15.24 -2.77
C ILE A 37 -11.40 -15.49 -3.46
N LEU A 38 -10.32 -15.14 -2.79
CA LEU A 38 -8.95 -15.33 -3.25
C LEU A 38 -8.02 -15.53 -2.03
N PRO A 39 -7.19 -16.58 -1.99
CA PRO A 39 -6.20 -16.75 -0.94
C PRO A 39 -5.19 -15.60 -0.91
N GLU A 40 -4.76 -15.22 0.29
CA GLU A 40 -3.76 -14.15 0.49
C GLU A 40 -2.48 -14.40 -0.31
N THR A 41 -2.02 -15.65 -0.34
CA THR A 41 -0.81 -16.05 -1.05
C THR A 41 -0.89 -15.81 -2.57
N GLU A 42 -2.05 -16.02 -3.17
CA GLU A 42 -2.25 -15.77 -4.61
C GLU A 42 -2.24 -14.27 -4.90
N LEU A 43 -2.95 -13.47 -4.11
CA LEU A 43 -2.95 -12.01 -4.28
C LEU A 43 -1.55 -11.42 -4.12
N ASN A 44 -0.79 -11.90 -3.13
CA ASN A 44 0.58 -11.44 -2.87
C ASN A 44 1.50 -11.67 -4.08
N LEU A 45 1.37 -12.83 -4.73
CA LEU A 45 2.15 -13.17 -5.93
C LEU A 45 1.76 -12.35 -7.17
N MET A 46 0.52 -11.86 -7.24
CA MET A 46 0.03 -11.04 -8.35
C MET A 46 0.42 -9.56 -8.23
N CYS A 47 1.10 -9.14 -7.16
CA CYS A 47 1.52 -7.77 -6.98
C CYS A 47 2.65 -7.39 -7.96
N ASP A 48 2.34 -6.48 -8.86
CA ASP A 48 3.28 -5.98 -9.87
C ASP A 48 4.10 -4.79 -9.36
N THR A 49 3.45 -3.83 -8.70
CA THR A 49 4.11 -2.66 -8.15
C THR A 49 3.63 -2.36 -6.73
N ALA A 50 4.57 -1.94 -5.89
CA ALA A 50 4.31 -1.50 -4.54
C ALA A 50 5.05 -0.18 -4.27
N THR A 51 4.35 0.79 -3.70
CA THR A 51 4.95 2.07 -3.30
C THR A 51 5.23 2.03 -1.80
N ILE A 52 6.48 2.23 -1.41
CA ILE A 52 6.81 2.43 0.00
C ILE A 52 6.40 3.85 0.37
N ALA A 53 5.43 3.97 1.27
CA ALA A 53 4.86 5.25 1.64
C ALA A 53 5.84 6.14 2.41
N GLY A 54 5.82 7.41 2.10
CA GLY A 54 6.59 8.44 2.79
C GLY A 54 5.92 8.92 4.08
N LYS A 55 6.65 9.77 4.81
CA LYS A 55 6.19 10.42 6.04
C LYS A 55 6.59 11.89 5.99
N THR A 56 5.62 12.77 6.13
CA THR A 56 5.82 14.22 6.17
C THR A 56 5.61 14.74 7.58
N ILE A 57 6.57 15.47 8.11
CA ILE A 57 6.47 16.15 9.40
C ILE A 57 5.93 17.55 9.14
N GLN A 58 4.82 17.90 9.81
CA GLN A 58 4.25 19.23 9.71
C GLN A 58 5.03 20.20 10.59
N SER A 59 5.43 21.33 10.02
CA SER A 59 6.14 22.40 10.72
C SER A 59 5.39 23.73 10.63
N THR A 60 5.59 24.58 11.61
CA THR A 60 5.11 25.97 11.63
C THR A 60 6.28 26.92 11.79
N PRO A 61 6.27 28.07 11.10
CA PRO A 61 7.28 29.09 11.31
C PRO A 61 7.07 29.78 12.67
N GLU A 62 8.08 29.78 13.49
CA GLU A 62 8.12 30.50 14.75
C GLU A 62 9.10 31.68 14.66
N ILE A 63 8.61 32.87 15.02
CA ILE A 63 9.40 34.09 15.02
C ILE A 63 9.43 34.65 16.43
N HIS A 64 10.45 34.28 17.19
CA HIS A 64 10.79 34.94 18.45
C HIS A 64 12.08 35.73 18.23
N TYR A 65 12.02 37.05 18.29
CA TYR A 65 13.15 37.98 18.27
C TYR A 65 14.38 37.50 17.47
N GLY A 66 14.36 37.63 16.15
CA GLY A 66 15.51 37.31 15.30
C GLY A 66 15.21 36.38 14.15
N VAL A 67 15.98 35.33 14.02
CA VAL A 67 15.91 34.43 12.86
C VAL A 67 14.67 33.54 12.92
N ARG A 68 13.88 33.55 11.84
CA ARG A 68 12.74 32.65 11.63
C ARG A 68 13.22 31.20 11.72
N ARG A 69 12.53 30.40 12.55
CA ARG A 69 12.75 28.95 12.68
C ARG A 69 11.49 28.22 12.30
N GLU A 70 11.64 27.06 11.69
CA GLU A 70 10.54 26.13 11.50
C GLU A 70 10.58 25.05 12.58
N VAL A 71 9.52 24.95 13.33
CA VAL A 71 9.39 24.01 14.46
C VAL A 71 8.31 22.99 14.11
N ALA A 72 8.60 21.71 14.30
CA ALA A 72 7.61 20.65 14.16
C ALA A 72 6.53 20.81 15.23
N TYR A 73 5.26 20.81 14.84
CA TYR A 73 4.18 21.13 15.78
C TYR A 73 3.03 20.11 15.82
N ASN A 74 2.97 19.17 14.87
CA ASN A 74 1.85 18.26 14.77
C ASN A 74 2.28 16.82 14.48
N ALA A 75 1.30 15.89 14.55
CA ALA A 75 1.47 14.52 14.15
C ALA A 75 1.93 14.42 12.68
N PRO A 76 2.77 13.44 12.34
CA PRO A 76 3.18 13.26 10.96
C PRO A 76 1.99 12.89 10.06
N THR A 77 2.04 13.34 8.83
CA THR A 77 1.12 12.89 7.77
C THR A 77 1.80 11.77 7.00
N PHE A 78 1.07 10.69 6.78
CA PHE A 78 1.53 9.56 6.00
C PHE A 78 0.95 9.59 4.59
N ASP A 79 1.78 9.29 3.60
CA ASP A 79 1.31 9.15 2.23
C ASP A 79 0.51 7.85 2.08
N PRO A 80 -0.52 7.83 1.22
CA PRO A 80 -1.29 6.62 0.98
C PRO A 80 -0.41 5.54 0.33
N LEU A 81 -0.66 4.29 0.71
CA LEU A 81 -0.01 3.13 0.13
C LEU A 81 -0.72 2.73 -1.17
N THR A 82 0.02 2.63 -2.27
CA THR A 82 -0.54 2.18 -3.56
C THR A 82 0.09 0.87 -3.99
N LEU A 83 -0.75 -0.11 -4.28
CA LEU A 83 -0.38 -1.41 -4.82
C LEU A 83 -1.09 -1.64 -6.15
N THR A 84 -0.38 -2.24 -7.11
CA THR A 84 -0.96 -2.64 -8.40
C THR A 84 -0.82 -4.14 -8.56
N PHE A 85 -1.90 -4.79 -8.98
CA PHE A 85 -1.97 -6.23 -9.15
C PHE A 85 -2.27 -6.58 -10.59
N TYR A 86 -1.67 -7.67 -11.09
CA TYR A 86 -2.15 -8.32 -12.29
C TYR A 86 -3.50 -8.96 -12.03
N CYS A 87 -4.38 -8.89 -13.02
CA CYS A 87 -5.70 -9.51 -12.92
C CYS A 87 -5.70 -10.86 -13.65
N THR A 88 -6.23 -11.86 -12.98
CA THR A 88 -6.55 -13.16 -13.59
C THR A 88 -7.73 -13.03 -14.54
N GLU A 89 -7.95 -14.02 -15.41
CA GLU A 89 -9.08 -14.06 -16.35
C GLU A 89 -10.44 -13.89 -15.66
N LYS A 90 -10.58 -14.39 -14.45
CA LYS A 90 -11.81 -14.29 -13.64
C LYS A 90 -11.96 -12.97 -12.87
N LEU A 91 -10.95 -12.07 -12.95
CA LEU A 91 -10.88 -10.81 -12.19
C LEU A 91 -11.05 -11.03 -10.67
N ALA A 92 -10.47 -12.10 -10.13
CA ALA A 92 -10.61 -12.46 -8.73
C ALA A 92 -10.03 -11.37 -7.80
N GLU A 93 -8.92 -10.75 -8.21
CA GLU A 93 -8.24 -9.67 -7.49
C GLU A 93 -9.15 -8.43 -7.37
N LYS A 94 -9.80 -8.05 -8.48
CA LYS A 94 -10.75 -6.94 -8.48
C LYS A 94 -11.96 -7.24 -7.60
N LYS A 95 -12.54 -8.45 -7.74
CA LYS A 95 -13.69 -8.88 -6.93
C LYS A 95 -13.37 -8.88 -5.44
N LEU A 96 -12.16 -9.30 -5.06
CA LEU A 96 -11.73 -9.30 -3.67
C LEU A 96 -11.63 -7.89 -3.11
N LEU A 97 -11.00 -6.95 -3.85
CA LEU A 97 -10.87 -5.56 -3.44
C LEU A 97 -12.24 -4.87 -3.32
N ASP A 98 -13.14 -5.11 -4.27
CA ASP A 98 -14.51 -4.58 -4.24
C ASP A 98 -15.31 -5.19 -3.08
N ALA A 99 -15.13 -6.48 -2.81
CA ALA A 99 -15.77 -7.14 -1.66
C ALA A 99 -15.28 -6.54 -0.34
N TRP A 100 -13.98 -6.25 -0.23
CA TRP A 100 -13.45 -5.56 0.95
C TRP A 100 -14.05 -4.16 1.12
N GLN A 101 -14.17 -3.38 0.04
CA GLN A 101 -14.86 -2.08 0.09
C GLN A 101 -16.35 -2.23 0.47
N ASN A 102 -17.02 -3.27 0.01
CA ASN A 102 -18.43 -3.55 0.36
C ASN A 102 -18.62 -3.93 1.84
N ILE A 103 -17.58 -4.49 2.49
CA ILE A 103 -17.59 -4.70 3.95
C ILE A 103 -17.53 -3.35 4.69
N ILE A 104 -16.76 -2.39 4.16
CA ILE A 104 -16.62 -1.06 4.76
C ILE A 104 -17.92 -0.27 4.63
N VAL A 105 -18.48 -0.25 3.42
CA VAL A 105 -19.72 0.47 3.11
C VAL A 105 -20.74 -0.50 2.54
N GLN A 106 -21.67 -0.90 3.37
CA GLN A 106 -22.74 -1.81 2.98
C GLN A 106 -23.87 -1.04 2.29
N HIS A 107 -24.25 -1.52 1.12
CA HIS A 107 -25.48 -1.07 0.45
C HIS A 107 -26.65 -1.88 1.02
N SER A 108 -27.63 -1.22 1.62
CA SER A 108 -28.92 -1.87 1.84
C SER A 108 -29.61 -2.04 0.48
N ASN A 109 -30.00 -3.27 0.18
CA ASN A 109 -30.60 -3.61 -1.12
C ASN A 109 -31.91 -2.82 -1.33
N PRO A 110 -32.02 -1.97 -2.37
CA PRO A 110 -33.24 -1.20 -2.63
C PRO A 110 -34.45 -2.08 -3.00
N GLU A 111 -34.23 -3.35 -3.37
CA GLU A 111 -35.33 -4.30 -3.71
C GLU A 111 -36.24 -4.62 -2.52
N ASN A 112 -35.83 -4.38 -1.29
CA ASN A 112 -36.63 -4.62 -0.09
C ASN A 112 -37.46 -3.38 0.36
N GLY A 113 -37.60 -2.36 -0.47
CA GLY A 113 -38.44 -1.20 -0.18
C GLY A 113 -37.94 -0.21 0.85
N ASN A 114 -36.79 -0.48 1.48
CA ASN A 114 -36.09 0.47 2.31
C ASN A 114 -35.07 1.20 1.42
N GLY A 115 -35.36 2.44 1.10
CA GLY A 115 -34.53 3.29 0.25
C GLY A 115 -33.06 3.20 0.61
N GLY A 116 -32.21 3.06 -0.41
CA GLY A 116 -30.78 2.73 -0.31
C GLY A 116 -29.99 3.57 0.67
N ASN A 117 -29.92 3.12 1.90
CA ASN A 117 -29.07 3.70 2.92
C ASN A 117 -27.69 3.04 2.87
N PHE A 118 -26.65 3.86 2.84
CA PHE A 118 -25.29 3.38 3.02
C PHE A 118 -24.99 3.26 4.52
N ASN A 119 -24.67 2.05 4.96
CA ASN A 119 -24.19 1.81 6.32
C ASN A 119 -22.69 1.61 6.29
N VAL A 120 -21.96 2.39 7.09
CA VAL A 120 -20.53 2.21 7.31
C VAL A 120 -20.34 1.24 8.47
N ALA A 121 -19.57 0.18 8.24
CA ALA A 121 -19.23 -0.79 9.27
C ALA A 121 -18.36 -0.17 10.37
N TYR A 122 -18.34 -0.80 11.54
CA TYR A 122 -17.41 -0.41 12.61
C TYR A 122 -15.96 -0.62 12.16
N TYR A 123 -15.11 0.32 12.54
CA TYR A 123 -13.68 0.32 12.20
C TYR A 123 -12.97 -1.01 12.55
N ASP A 124 -13.32 -1.58 13.69
CA ASP A 124 -12.76 -2.85 14.17
C ASP A 124 -13.05 -4.02 13.21
N THR A 125 -14.13 -3.95 12.45
CA THR A 125 -14.56 -5.02 11.55
C THR A 125 -13.73 -5.06 10.26
N TYR A 126 -13.36 -3.92 9.70
CA TYR A 126 -12.76 -3.86 8.37
C TYR A 126 -11.28 -3.45 8.34
N ALA A 127 -10.74 -2.87 9.41
CA ALA A 127 -9.38 -2.34 9.41
C ALA A 127 -8.47 -2.89 10.51
N LYS A 128 -8.97 -3.05 11.75
CA LYS A 128 -8.15 -3.27 12.95
C LYS A 128 -7.19 -4.46 12.88
N SER A 129 -7.58 -5.56 12.27
CA SER A 129 -6.76 -6.77 12.16
C SER A 129 -5.99 -6.89 10.86
N SER A 130 -6.18 -5.95 9.92
CA SER A 130 -5.52 -6.00 8.62
C SER A 130 -4.12 -5.42 8.65
N ILE A 131 -3.19 -6.08 7.97
CA ILE A 131 -1.79 -5.72 7.91
C ILE A 131 -1.31 -5.88 6.48
N ILE A 132 -0.55 -4.91 5.98
CA ILE A 132 0.22 -5.05 4.76
C ILE A 132 1.70 -4.93 5.10
N THR A 133 2.48 -5.89 4.66
CA THR A 133 3.93 -5.88 4.84
C THR A 133 4.59 -5.83 3.48
N ILE A 134 5.49 -4.86 3.27
CA ILE A 134 6.34 -4.76 2.09
C ILE A 134 7.76 -5.06 2.52
N THR A 135 8.35 -6.07 1.91
CA THR A 135 9.73 -6.50 2.17
C THR A 135 10.57 -6.23 0.93
N LYS A 136 11.59 -5.41 1.07
CA LYS A 136 12.60 -5.21 0.04
C LYS A 136 13.67 -6.30 0.17
N LEU A 137 13.95 -6.97 -0.93
CA LEU A 137 14.96 -8.03 -0.99
C LEU A 137 16.28 -7.51 -1.56
N SER A 138 17.38 -8.12 -1.12
CA SER A 138 18.71 -7.90 -1.68
C SER A 138 18.85 -8.58 -3.05
N VAL A 139 20.02 -8.45 -3.66
CA VAL A 139 20.34 -9.15 -4.92
C VAL A 139 20.36 -10.67 -4.72
N SER A 140 20.74 -11.14 -3.54
CA SER A 140 20.74 -12.56 -3.14
C SER A 140 19.38 -13.11 -2.70
N GLY A 141 18.34 -12.25 -2.57
CA GLY A 141 17.00 -12.66 -2.13
C GLY A 141 16.77 -12.53 -0.62
N GLU A 142 17.74 -12.04 0.13
CA GLU A 142 17.58 -11.82 1.57
C GLU A 142 16.79 -10.55 1.87
N PRO A 143 15.97 -10.53 2.93
CA PRO A 143 15.22 -9.36 3.33
C PRO A 143 16.16 -8.29 3.89
N VAL A 144 16.16 -7.11 3.26
CA VAL A 144 17.01 -5.96 3.64
C VAL A 144 16.22 -4.91 4.39
N TYR A 145 14.98 -4.71 4.02
CA TYR A 145 14.15 -3.65 4.58
C TYR A 145 12.70 -4.08 4.58
N LYS A 146 12.02 -3.95 5.74
CA LYS A 146 10.67 -4.44 5.94
C LYS A 146 9.79 -3.37 6.57
N HIS A 147 8.78 -2.93 5.84
CA HIS A 147 7.74 -2.03 6.31
C HIS A 147 6.44 -2.79 6.59
N GLU A 148 5.92 -2.59 7.78
CA GLU A 148 4.62 -3.13 8.20
C GLU A 148 3.64 -1.98 8.40
N TYR A 149 2.57 -1.99 7.59
CA TYR A 149 1.46 -1.05 7.65
C TYR A 149 0.33 -1.67 8.46
N ARG A 150 -0.18 -0.94 9.45
CA ARG A 150 -1.19 -1.41 10.39
C ARG A 150 -2.54 -0.75 10.15
N GLU A 151 -3.60 -1.53 10.40
CA GLU A 151 -4.99 -1.10 10.29
C GLU A 151 -5.29 -0.56 8.88
N VAL A 152 -5.03 -1.42 7.91
CA VAL A 152 -5.09 -1.07 6.49
C VAL A 152 -6.49 -1.35 5.93
N TYR A 153 -6.95 -0.48 5.03
CA TYR A 153 -8.16 -0.73 4.25
C TYR A 153 -8.08 -0.08 2.87
N PRO A 154 -8.72 -0.66 1.85
CA PRO A 154 -8.71 -0.09 0.49
C PRO A 154 -9.62 1.13 0.43
N LYS A 155 -9.02 2.32 0.28
CA LYS A 155 -9.75 3.58 0.09
C LYS A 155 -10.28 3.70 -1.34
N THR A 156 -9.42 3.42 -2.31
CA THR A 156 -9.75 3.57 -3.74
C THR A 156 -9.29 2.34 -4.49
N VAL A 157 -10.16 1.80 -5.32
CA VAL A 157 -9.84 0.76 -6.29
C VAL A 157 -10.04 1.36 -7.68
N SER A 158 -9.02 1.30 -8.52
CA SER A 158 -9.05 1.94 -9.84
C SER A 158 -10.09 1.29 -10.76
N ALA A 159 -10.64 2.10 -11.67
CA ALA A 159 -11.40 1.59 -12.80
C ALA A 159 -10.49 0.78 -13.73
N ILE A 160 -11.06 -0.21 -14.39
CA ILE A 160 -10.41 -1.00 -15.44
C ILE A 160 -11.08 -0.63 -16.76
N GLU A 161 -10.29 -0.13 -17.69
CA GLU A 161 -10.80 0.21 -19.03
C GLU A 161 -10.84 -1.04 -19.90
N LEU A 162 -11.97 -1.26 -20.56
CA LEU A 162 -12.17 -2.33 -21.53
C LEU A 162 -12.36 -1.71 -22.93
N SER A 163 -11.57 -2.15 -23.89
CA SER A 163 -11.64 -1.64 -25.27
C SER A 163 -11.43 -2.76 -26.26
N HIS A 164 -12.28 -2.83 -27.29
CA HIS A 164 -12.12 -3.74 -28.41
C HIS A 164 -10.97 -3.34 -29.36
N ALA A 165 -10.52 -2.09 -29.28
CA ALA A 165 -9.51 -1.52 -30.17
C ALA A 165 -8.08 -1.71 -29.67
N THR A 166 -7.90 -2.09 -28.40
CA THR A 166 -6.56 -2.21 -27.78
C THR A 166 -6.04 -3.63 -27.94
N SER A 167 -4.76 -3.76 -28.29
CA SER A 167 -4.09 -5.06 -28.30
C SER A 167 -4.01 -5.65 -26.89
N SER A 168 -4.14 -6.97 -26.76
CA SER A 168 -4.21 -7.71 -25.51
C SER A 168 -2.92 -7.60 -24.69
N GLY A 169 -2.86 -6.59 -23.81
CA GLY A 169 -1.89 -6.54 -22.71
C GLY A 169 -2.45 -7.18 -21.44
N PRO A 170 -1.60 -7.56 -20.47
CA PRO A 170 -2.09 -8.03 -19.18
C PRO A 170 -2.86 -6.93 -18.46
N MET A 171 -4.05 -7.27 -17.99
CA MET A 171 -4.91 -6.35 -17.26
C MET A 171 -4.36 -6.14 -15.84
N LYS A 172 -4.43 -4.91 -15.34
CA LYS A 172 -3.98 -4.55 -14.01
C LYS A 172 -5.05 -3.76 -13.26
N VAL A 173 -5.12 -3.95 -11.96
CA VAL A 173 -5.92 -3.15 -11.04
C VAL A 173 -5.02 -2.48 -10.02
N SER A 174 -5.20 -1.19 -9.80
CA SER A 174 -4.48 -0.43 -8.78
C SER A 174 -5.40 -0.15 -7.60
N ALA A 175 -4.92 -0.35 -6.39
CA ALA A 175 -5.63 -0.04 -5.17
C ALA A 175 -4.79 0.87 -4.29
N THR A 176 -5.44 1.91 -3.77
CA THR A 176 -4.84 2.83 -2.79
C THR A 176 -5.40 2.51 -1.42
N PHE A 177 -4.52 2.24 -0.48
CA PHE A 177 -4.84 1.87 0.89
C PHE A 177 -4.56 3.01 1.85
N ASN A 178 -5.46 3.22 2.78
CA ASN A 178 -5.23 4.02 3.98
C ASN A 178 -4.80 3.09 5.11
N TYR A 179 -4.03 3.64 6.05
CA TYR A 179 -3.54 2.95 7.24
C TYR A 179 -3.32 3.97 8.36
N ILE A 180 -3.22 3.54 9.62
CA ILE A 180 -2.99 4.46 10.74
C ILE A 180 -1.51 4.81 10.84
N TYR A 181 -0.63 3.82 10.83
CA TYR A 181 0.82 4.01 10.92
C TYR A 181 1.57 2.86 10.28
N TRP A 182 2.83 3.12 10.00
CA TRP A 182 3.75 2.07 9.60
C TRP A 182 4.94 2.01 10.57
N LYS A 183 5.55 0.86 10.65
CA LYS A 183 6.79 0.66 11.40
C LYS A 183 7.80 -0.09 10.54
N ASP A 184 9.06 0.23 10.74
CA ASP A 184 10.18 -0.56 10.24
C ASP A 184 10.33 -1.78 11.15
N VAL A 185 10.29 -2.97 10.55
CA VAL A 185 10.43 -4.27 11.23
C VAL A 185 11.65 -5.00 10.68
N THR A 186 12.56 -4.28 10.06
CA THR A 186 13.85 -4.83 9.62
C THR A 186 14.57 -5.38 10.83
N GLN A 187 14.88 -6.65 10.84
CA GLN A 187 15.58 -7.27 11.95
C GLN A 187 17.00 -6.69 12.03
N SER A 188 17.32 -6.14 13.17
CA SER A 188 18.69 -5.78 13.56
C SER A 188 19.47 -7.02 13.94
#